data_7b7ce1895d3341dcd61b17994e595714
#
_entry.id   7b7ce1895d3341dcd61b17994e595714
#
_cell.length_a   1.000
_cell.length_b   1.000
_cell.length_c   1.000
_cell.angle_alpha   90.00
_cell.angle_beta   90.00
_cell.angle_gamma   90.00
#
_symmetry.space_group_name_H-M   'P 1'
#
loop_
_entity.id
_entity.type
_entity.pdbx_description
1 polymer ?
#
loop_
_entity_poly.entity_id
_entity_poly.type
_entity_poly.pdbx_seq_one_letter_code
_entity_poly.pdbx_strand_id
1 'polypeptide(L)'
;MFVTIDRTRPITALAALALAASVAAGVVAAPVGDSSSSRRGDGEWSMPGGDYAATRFSTLSQINSRNATRLRPVWTFSTGVLGGHEGQPLVINDTMYVVTPWPNVLYAFDLKQEGYPLRWKYRPAVSPNAIGVACCDSINRGASYAEGRLIYNLLDGHTVAVDAASGRELWSTQVADLASGETVTMAPFVVKDRVIVGAAGGEFGIYGWVKALDLKSGAVVWTAHNMGPDADMLVEPRSFRPPYDQGADLGVHTWAGQSWKNGGGPVWGWMSYDPDLDLIYYGTGNAGPYNAEQRAGDNKWTSSVLARRPEDGSLVWAYQFTPHDSWDFDATGTMILADLEIQGKPVKALVHFDKNGFAYTLDRATGRVLVAAPFAALNWAKSVDLATGRPVLDPTKQTGASKGNVKGICPSLEGGVSPASPAAYSPRTHLFYTSINNLCMDYAVTQAAYVKGTPYMSANTPYKAGPGGSLGGFIAWDAATGRKVWEDIEPYPTWSGTLATAGDVVFYGTLDGWFKAVDARGGKLLYKFKVGSGVVGNPITYRGPDGKQYVAIYAGIGGDWFLLSGDVRSDDPADVRAPTDYMKDIARRTSQGGIVWIFGL
;
A
#
# COMPACT_ATOMS: atom_id res chain seq x y z
N MET A 1 29.88 6.42 91.36
CA MET A 1 29.55 7.35 92.46
C MET A 1 28.19 7.95 92.07
N PHE A 2 27.15 7.34 92.58
CA PHE A 2 26.13 7.91 93.42
C PHE A 2 25.73 9.35 92.99
N VAL A 3 24.47 9.81 92.86
CA VAL A 3 23.19 9.61 93.59
C VAL A 3 22.12 10.37 92.77
N THR A 4 21.03 9.79 92.45
CA THR A 4 19.63 9.84 92.99
C THR A 4 18.84 11.16 92.86
N ILE A 5 17.68 11.02 92.19
CA ILE A 5 16.27 11.25 92.73
C ILE A 5 15.92 12.74 92.95
N ASP A 6 14.76 13.27 92.52
CA ASP A 6 13.36 12.94 92.76
C ASP A 6 12.37 13.86 91.97
N ARG A 7 11.25 13.30 91.54
CA ARG A 7 9.82 13.70 91.62
C ARG A 7 9.44 15.20 91.74
N THR A 8 8.50 15.69 90.96
CA THR A 8 7.04 15.52 91.03
C THR A 8 6.33 16.51 90.07
N ARG A 9 5.44 16.04 89.31
CA ARG A 9 4.10 16.48 88.79
C ARG A 9 3.59 17.90 89.06
N PRO A 10 2.46 18.37 88.39
CA PRO A 10 1.82 18.06 87.11
C PRO A 10 1.23 19.31 86.35
N ILE A 11 0.41 19.04 85.28
CA ILE A 11 -0.75 19.81 84.72
C ILE A 11 -0.35 20.85 83.65
N THR A 12 -0.82 20.83 82.49
CA THR A 12 -2.13 20.81 81.87
C THR A 12 -2.03 20.67 80.35
N ALA A 13 -3.00 20.01 79.81
CA ALA A 13 -3.18 19.75 78.35
C ALA A 13 -3.51 21.02 77.59
N LEU A 14 -2.93 21.15 76.39
CA LEU A 14 -3.59 21.79 75.26
C LEU A 14 -3.25 20.96 73.96
N ALA A 15 -4.29 20.38 73.44
CA ALA A 15 -4.26 19.67 72.20
C ALA A 15 -4.07 20.64 71.03
N ALA A 16 -2.99 20.43 70.22
CA ALA A 16 -2.87 21.04 68.93
C ALA A 16 -2.86 19.88 67.93
N LEU A 17 -3.95 19.71 67.16
CA LEU A 17 -4.06 18.83 66.03
C LEU A 17 -3.08 19.32 64.92
N ALA A 18 -1.99 18.64 64.71
CA ALA A 18 -1.18 18.79 63.50
C ALA A 18 -1.72 17.79 62.46
N LEU A 19 -2.44 18.27 61.46
CA LEU A 19 -2.76 17.52 60.25
C LEU A 19 -1.45 17.25 59.49
N ALA A 20 -0.94 16.05 59.55
CA ALA A 20 0.10 15.59 58.65
C ALA A 20 -0.54 15.28 57.29
N ALA A 21 -0.43 16.21 56.34
CA ALA A 21 -0.72 15.96 54.95
C ALA A 21 0.43 15.07 54.38
N SER A 22 0.19 13.77 54.29
CA SER A 22 1.02 12.86 53.53
C SER A 22 0.83 13.19 52.04
N VAL A 23 1.78 13.94 51.49
CA VAL A 23 1.94 14.04 50.02
C VAL A 23 2.43 12.67 49.53
N ALA A 24 1.49 11.86 49.03
CA ALA A 24 1.81 10.73 48.22
C ALA A 24 2.41 11.28 46.92
N ALA A 25 3.74 11.29 46.82
CA ALA A 25 4.43 11.47 45.55
C ALA A 25 4.06 10.27 44.68
N GLY A 26 3.00 10.43 43.85
CA GLY A 26 2.74 9.55 42.76
C GLY A 26 3.94 9.61 41.84
N VAL A 27 4.74 8.55 41.83
CA VAL A 27 5.71 8.30 40.77
C VAL A 27 4.87 8.14 39.52
N VAL A 28 4.68 9.21 38.76
CA VAL A 28 4.26 9.15 37.38
C VAL A 28 5.42 8.44 36.70
N ALA A 29 5.25 7.15 36.42
CA ALA A 29 6.13 6.44 35.53
C ALA A 29 6.15 7.27 34.23
N ALA A 30 7.33 7.77 33.88
CA ALA A 30 7.54 8.37 32.57
C ALA A 30 7.04 7.33 31.55
N PRO A 31 6.25 7.73 30.54
CA PRO A 31 5.88 6.81 29.51
C PRO A 31 7.17 6.20 28.96
N VAL A 32 7.26 4.88 28.97
CA VAL A 32 8.31 4.12 28.29
C VAL A 32 8.31 4.70 26.88
N GLY A 33 9.39 5.35 26.49
CA GLY A 33 9.51 6.02 25.21
C GLY A 33 9.16 5.00 24.13
N ASP A 34 8.07 5.25 23.43
CA ASP A 34 7.58 4.43 22.34
C ASP A 34 8.64 4.46 21.23
N SER A 35 9.52 3.44 21.20
CA SER A 35 10.53 3.23 20.16
C SER A 35 9.89 2.94 18.79
N SER A 36 8.58 2.85 18.73
CA SER A 36 7.77 2.54 17.55
C SER A 36 6.93 3.74 17.07
N SER A 37 7.19 4.98 17.56
CA SER A 37 6.35 6.09 17.17
C SER A 37 6.38 6.30 15.66
N SER A 38 5.24 6.13 15.05
CA SER A 38 4.94 6.39 13.65
C SER A 38 5.16 7.87 13.24
N ARG A 39 5.46 8.74 14.17
CA ARG A 39 5.78 10.15 13.96
C ARG A 39 7.23 10.39 14.34
N ARG A 40 8.13 10.04 13.43
CA ARG A 40 9.45 10.65 13.46
C ARG A 40 9.31 12.13 13.15
N GLY A 41 10.31 12.93 13.53
CA GLY A 41 10.28 14.38 13.57
C GLY A 41 9.47 15.01 12.45
N ASP A 42 8.70 16.05 12.78
CA ASP A 42 7.85 16.78 11.83
C ASP A 42 8.69 17.20 10.60
N GLY A 43 8.42 16.57 9.46
CA GLY A 43 9.12 16.83 8.20
C GLY A 43 10.03 15.71 7.67
N GLU A 44 10.04 14.53 8.27
CA GLU A 44 10.68 13.33 7.71
C GLU A 44 9.69 12.41 7.00
N TRP A 45 10.21 11.53 6.12
CA TRP A 45 9.43 10.48 5.46
C TRP A 45 10.19 9.15 5.55
N SER A 46 9.82 8.28 6.49
CA SER A 46 10.59 7.10 6.87
C SER A 46 9.99 5.76 6.44
N MET A 47 8.76 5.76 5.93
CA MET A 47 8.07 4.57 5.43
C MET A 47 7.11 4.93 4.29
N PRO A 48 6.71 3.97 3.44
CA PRO A 48 5.89 4.24 2.25
C PRO A 48 4.57 4.95 2.53
N GLY A 49 3.87 4.54 3.58
CA GLY A 49 2.58 5.13 3.99
C GLY A 49 2.70 6.52 4.64
N GLY A 50 3.92 6.95 4.99
CA GLY A 50 4.18 8.17 5.77
C GLY A 50 3.99 7.96 7.28
N ASP A 51 2.99 7.16 7.65
CA ASP A 51 2.68 6.73 9.01
C ASP A 51 2.11 5.30 9.03
N TYR A 52 1.89 4.75 10.23
CA TYR A 52 1.31 3.41 10.39
C TYR A 52 -0.14 3.30 9.92
N ALA A 53 -0.89 4.40 9.95
CA ALA A 53 -2.25 4.43 9.42
C ALA A 53 -2.31 4.50 7.89
N ALA A 54 -1.16 4.59 7.22
CA ALA A 54 -1.00 4.72 5.77
C ALA A 54 -1.75 5.94 5.20
N THR A 55 -1.79 7.03 5.97
CA THR A 55 -2.57 8.23 5.58
C THR A 55 -1.94 8.99 4.44
N ARG A 56 -0.63 8.87 4.20
CA ARG A 56 0.13 9.68 3.24
C ARG A 56 -0.17 11.18 3.39
N PHE A 57 -0.35 11.59 4.66
CA PHE A 57 -0.60 12.97 5.04
C PHE A 57 0.62 13.57 5.75
N SER A 58 0.99 14.78 5.35
CA SER A 58 2.05 15.54 6.01
C SER A 58 1.49 16.75 6.75
N THR A 59 1.99 16.99 7.95
CA THR A 59 1.68 18.20 8.75
C THR A 59 2.35 19.47 8.22
N LEU A 60 3.25 19.35 7.25
CA LEU A 60 3.91 20.50 6.62
C LEU A 60 2.90 21.34 5.82
N SER A 61 2.98 22.66 5.95
CA SER A 61 2.03 23.62 5.36
C SER A 61 2.67 24.86 4.72
N GLN A 62 3.99 24.90 4.61
CA GLN A 62 4.66 26.03 3.94
C GLN A 62 4.25 26.09 2.45
N ILE A 63 4.18 24.92 1.78
CA ILE A 63 3.54 24.81 0.47
C ILE A 63 2.04 24.65 0.71
N ASN A 64 1.23 25.58 0.22
CA ASN A 64 -0.21 25.62 0.48
C ASN A 64 -1.00 26.08 -0.76
N SER A 65 -2.33 26.01 -0.69
CA SER A 65 -3.21 26.35 -1.82
C SER A 65 -3.05 27.76 -2.38
N ARG A 66 -2.48 28.70 -1.61
CA ARG A 66 -2.25 30.09 -2.06
C ARG A 66 -0.91 30.30 -2.78
N ASN A 67 0.07 29.42 -2.56
CA ASN A 67 1.43 29.60 -3.11
C ASN A 67 1.94 28.42 -3.95
N ALA A 68 1.22 27.30 -4.01
CA ALA A 68 1.60 26.13 -4.81
C ALA A 68 1.81 26.46 -6.31
N THR A 69 1.17 27.52 -6.82
CA THR A 69 1.39 28.03 -8.18
C THR A 69 2.83 28.51 -8.43
N ARG A 70 3.64 28.75 -7.38
CA ARG A 70 5.04 29.20 -7.46
C ARG A 70 6.04 28.06 -7.34
N LEU A 71 5.57 26.80 -7.23
CA LEU A 71 6.45 25.63 -7.21
C LEU A 71 7.35 25.62 -8.45
N ARG A 72 8.59 25.21 -8.27
CA ARG A 72 9.57 25.03 -9.33
C ARG A 72 10.47 23.83 -9.01
N PRO A 73 11.01 23.14 -10.03
CA PRO A 73 12.03 22.14 -9.80
C PRO A 73 13.28 22.81 -9.22
N VAL A 74 13.84 22.21 -8.17
CA VAL A 74 15.06 22.68 -7.50
C VAL A 74 16.21 21.70 -7.65
N TRP A 75 15.91 20.44 -7.90
CA TRP A 75 16.92 19.42 -8.14
C TRP A 75 16.33 18.22 -8.89
N THR A 76 17.17 17.52 -9.61
CA THR A 76 16.82 16.29 -10.32
C THR A 76 18.01 15.33 -10.37
N PHE A 77 17.72 14.04 -10.38
CA PHE A 77 18.73 12.98 -10.50
C PHE A 77 18.22 11.86 -11.40
N SER A 78 19.01 11.48 -12.40
CA SER A 78 18.77 10.29 -13.21
C SER A 78 19.33 9.07 -12.49
N THR A 79 18.49 8.08 -12.21
CA THR A 79 18.89 6.83 -11.54
C THR A 79 19.77 5.96 -12.42
N GLY A 80 19.74 6.17 -13.75
CA GLY A 80 20.39 5.32 -14.73
C GLY A 80 19.69 3.97 -14.92
N VAL A 81 18.48 3.82 -14.41
CA VAL A 81 17.64 2.62 -14.57
C VAL A 81 16.35 3.02 -15.28
N LEU A 82 16.01 2.32 -16.33
CA LEU A 82 14.73 2.47 -17.04
C LEU A 82 13.71 1.48 -16.49
N GLY A 83 12.43 1.84 -16.50
CA GLY A 83 11.33 1.00 -16.03
C GLY A 83 10.46 1.66 -14.96
N GLY A 84 9.50 0.93 -14.45
CA GLY A 84 8.50 1.41 -13.51
C GLY A 84 9.07 1.78 -12.14
N HIS A 85 9.20 3.09 -11.89
CA HIS A 85 9.61 3.62 -10.58
C HIS A 85 8.36 3.82 -9.69
N GLU A 86 7.76 2.72 -9.24
CA GLU A 86 6.51 2.71 -8.45
C GLU A 86 6.69 3.07 -6.96
N GLY A 87 7.92 3.19 -6.50
CA GLY A 87 8.22 3.55 -5.12
C GLY A 87 8.16 5.07 -4.84
N GLN A 88 8.77 5.44 -3.74
CA GLN A 88 9.00 6.82 -3.32
C GLN A 88 10.37 6.95 -2.68
N PRO A 89 10.98 8.17 -2.67
CA PRO A 89 12.12 8.44 -1.83
C PRO A 89 11.76 8.35 -0.33
N LEU A 90 12.76 8.07 0.50
CA LEU A 90 12.68 8.33 1.94
C LEU A 90 13.58 9.52 2.28
N VAL A 91 13.22 10.30 3.29
CA VAL A 91 14.07 11.38 3.82
C VAL A 91 14.13 11.29 5.33
N ILE A 92 15.32 11.01 5.85
CA ILE A 92 15.60 10.84 7.27
C ILE A 92 16.94 11.49 7.61
N ASN A 93 16.99 12.31 8.66
CA ASN A 93 18.22 12.97 9.13
C ASN A 93 18.97 13.67 7.98
N ASP A 94 18.26 14.48 7.19
CA ASP A 94 18.79 15.20 6.03
C ASP A 94 19.47 14.32 4.97
N THR A 95 19.09 13.07 4.89
CA THR A 95 19.55 12.14 3.86
C THR A 95 18.36 11.62 3.07
N MET A 96 18.41 11.76 1.75
CA MET A 96 17.43 11.17 0.86
C MET A 96 17.90 9.80 0.39
N TYR A 97 17.03 8.80 0.48
CA TYR A 97 17.27 7.45 0.00
C TYR A 97 16.36 7.12 -1.17
N VAL A 98 16.93 6.55 -2.21
CA VAL A 98 16.26 6.26 -3.48
C VAL A 98 16.51 4.81 -3.87
N VAL A 99 15.44 4.03 -4.02
CA VAL A 99 15.48 2.64 -4.50
C VAL A 99 14.99 2.62 -5.96
N THR A 100 15.69 1.88 -6.81
CA THR A 100 15.29 1.69 -8.21
C THR A 100 14.50 0.39 -8.41
N PRO A 101 13.74 0.25 -9.51
CA PRO A 101 13.36 -1.07 -10.01
C PRO A 101 14.62 -1.93 -10.23
N TRP A 102 14.46 -3.18 -10.71
CA TRP A 102 15.62 -4.03 -11.00
C TRP A 102 16.72 -3.21 -11.75
N PRO A 103 17.97 -3.27 -11.34
CA PRO A 103 18.63 -4.19 -10.40
C PRO A 103 18.61 -3.76 -8.93
N ASN A 104 17.59 -3.03 -8.47
CA ASN A 104 17.33 -2.67 -7.08
C ASN A 104 18.46 -1.88 -6.41
N VAL A 105 19.01 -0.92 -7.12
CA VAL A 105 20.08 -0.05 -6.60
C VAL A 105 19.51 0.90 -5.55
N LEU A 106 20.22 1.02 -4.43
CA LEU A 106 19.89 1.97 -3.36
C LEU A 106 20.94 3.09 -3.32
N TYR A 107 20.47 4.33 -3.40
CA TYR A 107 21.29 5.55 -3.32
C TYR A 107 20.99 6.31 -2.04
N ALA A 108 22.00 6.99 -1.48
CA ALA A 108 21.85 7.94 -0.39
C ALA A 108 22.48 9.29 -0.77
N PHE A 109 21.70 10.37 -0.65
CA PHE A 109 22.10 11.73 -1.00
C PHE A 109 22.16 12.62 0.25
N ASP A 110 23.20 13.47 0.34
CA ASP A 110 23.38 14.45 1.41
C ASP A 110 22.60 15.73 1.09
N LEU A 111 21.48 15.95 1.74
CA LEU A 111 20.67 17.15 1.53
C LEU A 111 21.27 18.40 2.18
N LYS A 112 22.32 18.29 3.01
CA LYS A 112 23.00 19.43 3.65
C LYS A 112 23.97 20.14 2.71
N GLN A 113 24.44 19.46 1.67
CA GLN A 113 25.41 20.00 0.74
C GLN A 113 24.71 20.48 -0.53
N GLU A 114 25.24 21.57 -1.11
CA GLU A 114 24.76 22.08 -2.39
C GLU A 114 24.87 21.01 -3.49
N GLY A 115 23.81 20.87 -4.30
CA GLY A 115 23.74 19.88 -5.37
C GLY A 115 23.40 18.46 -4.89
N TYR A 116 23.23 18.25 -3.59
CA TYR A 116 22.87 16.97 -2.97
C TYR A 116 23.77 15.82 -3.42
N PRO A 117 25.10 15.87 -3.12
CA PRO A 117 26.04 14.85 -3.56
C PRO A 117 25.70 13.48 -2.98
N LEU A 118 26.09 12.44 -3.72
CA LEU A 118 25.95 11.06 -3.29
C LEU A 118 26.85 10.78 -2.08
N ARG A 119 26.25 10.31 -0.97
CA ARG A 119 27.00 9.81 0.20
C ARG A 119 27.54 8.42 -0.07
N TRP A 120 26.66 7.53 -0.54
CA TRP A 120 27.00 6.16 -0.89
C TRP A 120 25.94 5.57 -1.86
N LYS A 121 26.32 4.46 -2.46
CA LYS A 121 25.48 3.67 -3.35
C LYS A 121 25.69 2.19 -3.03
N TYR A 122 24.61 1.48 -2.78
CA TYR A 122 24.60 0.04 -2.61
C TYR A 122 23.99 -0.61 -3.86
N ARG A 123 24.72 -1.56 -4.45
CA ARG A 123 24.28 -2.32 -5.62
C ARG A 123 24.27 -3.81 -5.24
N PRO A 124 23.09 -4.39 -4.95
CA PRO A 124 22.98 -5.82 -4.65
C PRO A 124 23.25 -6.67 -5.89
N ALA A 125 23.60 -7.94 -5.67
CA ALA A 125 23.67 -8.94 -6.72
C ALA A 125 22.30 -9.59 -6.89
N VAL A 126 21.45 -9.01 -7.74
CA VAL A 126 20.07 -9.51 -7.98
C VAL A 126 20.05 -10.40 -9.22
N SER A 127 19.50 -11.58 -9.10
CA SER A 127 19.39 -12.52 -10.21
C SER A 127 18.61 -11.93 -11.39
N PRO A 128 19.14 -11.92 -12.62
CA PRO A 128 18.40 -11.49 -13.79
C PRO A 128 17.23 -12.42 -14.14
N ASN A 129 17.22 -13.65 -13.64
CA ASN A 129 16.10 -14.59 -13.85
C ASN A 129 14.80 -14.08 -13.20
N ALA A 130 14.90 -13.17 -12.21
CA ALA A 130 13.74 -12.56 -11.60
C ALA A 130 12.86 -11.77 -12.58
N ILE A 131 13.48 -11.20 -13.64
CA ILE A 131 12.75 -10.46 -14.68
C ILE A 131 11.76 -11.37 -15.41
N GLY A 132 12.15 -12.63 -15.66
CA GLY A 132 11.32 -13.59 -16.39
C GLY A 132 10.11 -14.11 -15.62
N VAL A 133 10.07 -13.94 -14.30
CA VAL A 133 8.96 -14.37 -13.43
C VAL A 133 8.23 -13.20 -12.76
N ALA A 134 8.68 -11.97 -13.00
CA ALA A 134 7.95 -10.78 -12.59
C ALA A 134 6.84 -10.50 -13.60
N CYS A 135 5.58 -10.72 -13.24
CA CYS A 135 4.45 -10.62 -14.17
C CYS A 135 4.32 -9.21 -14.77
N CYS A 136 4.55 -8.19 -13.98
CA CYS A 136 4.09 -6.82 -14.22
C CYS A 136 5.25 -5.82 -14.14
N ASP A 137 6.31 -6.03 -14.92
CA ASP A 137 7.57 -5.30 -14.88
C ASP A 137 8.45 -5.59 -13.65
N SER A 138 9.68 -5.13 -13.69
CA SER A 138 10.74 -5.37 -12.70
C SER A 138 10.74 -4.33 -11.56
N ILE A 139 9.57 -3.99 -11.06
CA ILE A 139 9.32 -2.89 -10.14
C ILE A 139 9.87 -3.10 -8.73
N ASN A 140 9.98 -1.99 -7.97
CA ASN A 140 10.24 -1.96 -6.54
C ASN A 140 9.44 -0.83 -5.90
N ARG A 141 8.63 -1.12 -4.88
CA ARG A 141 7.76 -0.13 -4.23
C ARG A 141 8.42 0.63 -3.08
N GLY A 142 9.76 0.47 -2.92
CA GLY A 142 10.56 1.30 -2.02
C GLY A 142 11.09 0.57 -0.79
N ALA A 143 11.57 1.36 0.16
CA ALA A 143 12.18 0.90 1.40
C ALA A 143 11.41 1.41 2.62
N SER A 144 11.74 0.85 3.79
CA SER A 144 11.39 1.37 5.11
C SER A 144 12.66 1.59 5.93
N TYR A 145 12.61 2.60 6.81
CA TYR A 145 13.71 2.88 7.72
C TYR A 145 13.33 2.54 9.16
N ALA A 146 14.19 1.81 9.84
CA ALA A 146 14.06 1.53 11.26
C ALA A 146 15.42 1.37 11.93
N GLU A 147 15.62 1.98 13.08
CA GLU A 147 16.82 1.82 13.94
C GLU A 147 18.17 1.91 13.19
N GLY A 148 18.32 2.89 12.30
CA GLY A 148 19.54 3.06 11.51
C GLY A 148 19.69 2.11 10.32
N ARG A 149 18.63 1.35 9.98
CA ARG A 149 18.60 0.40 8.88
C ARG A 149 17.64 0.87 7.79
N LEU A 150 18.03 0.66 6.56
CA LEU A 150 17.14 0.71 5.40
C LEU A 150 16.82 -0.74 5.02
N ILE A 151 15.56 -1.08 5.05
CA ILE A 151 15.08 -2.42 4.73
C ILE A 151 14.32 -2.32 3.42
N TYR A 152 14.67 -3.15 2.44
CA TYR A 152 13.94 -3.24 1.17
C TYR A 152 14.04 -4.63 0.56
N ASN A 153 13.18 -4.90 -0.40
CA ASN A 153 13.11 -6.20 -1.07
C ASN A 153 13.85 -6.13 -2.41
N LEU A 154 14.46 -7.23 -2.77
CA LEU A 154 15.05 -7.47 -4.08
C LEU A 154 14.08 -8.32 -4.92
N LEU A 155 14.03 -8.07 -6.21
CA LEU A 155 13.09 -8.75 -7.10
C LEU A 155 13.27 -10.28 -7.09
N ASP A 156 14.47 -10.76 -6.82
CA ASP A 156 14.80 -12.19 -6.77
C ASP A 156 14.42 -12.90 -5.46
N GLY A 157 13.61 -12.24 -4.64
CA GLY A 157 13.06 -12.84 -3.43
C GLY A 157 13.92 -12.70 -2.19
N HIS A 158 14.95 -11.82 -2.18
CA HIS A 158 15.65 -11.46 -0.95
C HIS A 158 15.02 -10.24 -0.28
N THR A 159 15.00 -10.24 1.04
CA THR A 159 14.82 -9.03 1.85
C THR A 159 16.17 -8.67 2.45
N VAL A 160 16.59 -7.41 2.32
CA VAL A 160 17.91 -6.95 2.80
C VAL A 160 17.78 -5.78 3.76
N ALA A 161 18.68 -5.71 4.73
CA ALA A 161 18.90 -4.52 5.53
C ALA A 161 20.28 -3.93 5.24
N VAL A 162 20.30 -2.63 5.03
CA VAL A 162 21.50 -1.84 4.74
C VAL A 162 21.65 -0.79 5.83
N ASP A 163 22.87 -0.64 6.36
CA ASP A 163 23.20 0.42 7.31
C ASP A 163 23.01 1.80 6.66
N ALA A 164 22.14 2.62 7.22
CA ALA A 164 21.73 3.88 6.62
C ALA A 164 22.86 4.92 6.55
N ALA A 165 23.87 4.82 7.43
CA ALA A 165 24.99 5.75 7.46
C ALA A 165 26.07 5.40 6.43
N SER A 166 26.36 4.11 6.24
CA SER A 166 27.51 3.64 5.46
C SER A 166 27.14 2.96 4.13
N GLY A 167 25.89 2.53 3.94
CA GLY A 167 25.49 1.75 2.78
C GLY A 167 25.97 0.28 2.82
N ARG A 168 26.48 -0.19 3.95
CA ARG A 168 26.92 -1.58 4.12
C ARG A 168 25.74 -2.49 4.38
N GLU A 169 25.66 -3.62 3.67
CA GLU A 169 24.69 -4.68 3.96
C GLU A 169 24.91 -5.23 5.38
N LEU A 170 23.83 -5.33 6.14
CA LEU A 170 23.80 -5.86 7.50
C LEU A 170 23.36 -7.32 7.52
N TRP A 171 22.31 -7.62 6.76
CA TRP A 171 21.82 -8.97 6.55
C TRP A 171 21.04 -9.05 5.23
N SER A 172 20.94 -10.26 4.67
CA SER A 172 20.18 -10.60 3.49
C SER A 172 19.53 -11.96 3.70
N THR A 173 18.22 -12.06 3.50
CA THR A 173 17.42 -13.27 3.73
C THR A 173 16.60 -13.62 2.51
N GLN A 174 16.76 -14.84 1.98
CA GLN A 174 15.90 -15.39 0.93
C GLN A 174 14.54 -15.69 1.53
N VAL A 175 13.49 -14.99 1.06
CA VAL A 175 12.12 -15.14 1.57
C VAL A 175 11.18 -15.76 0.54
N ALA A 176 11.51 -15.70 -0.76
CA ALA A 176 10.68 -16.19 -1.86
C ALA A 176 11.46 -17.12 -2.80
N ASP A 177 10.77 -18.05 -3.45
CA ASP A 177 11.34 -19.04 -4.39
C ASP A 177 11.02 -18.65 -5.84
N LEU A 178 11.99 -18.08 -6.55
CA LEU A 178 11.85 -17.75 -7.97
C LEU A 178 11.43 -18.95 -8.83
N ALA A 179 11.88 -20.16 -8.49
CA ALA A 179 11.54 -21.36 -9.22
C ALA A 179 10.05 -21.72 -9.10
N SER A 180 9.35 -21.14 -8.14
CA SER A 180 7.89 -21.24 -7.97
C SER A 180 7.13 -20.09 -8.64
N GLY A 181 7.83 -19.09 -9.20
CA GLY A 181 7.21 -17.88 -9.73
C GLY A 181 6.98 -16.80 -8.67
N GLU A 182 7.62 -16.92 -7.50
CA GLU A 182 7.50 -15.94 -6.43
C GLU A 182 8.53 -14.82 -6.61
N THR A 183 8.07 -13.57 -6.55
CA THR A 183 8.90 -12.36 -6.46
C THR A 183 8.48 -11.52 -5.26
N VAL A 184 9.27 -10.50 -4.89
CA VAL A 184 8.90 -9.59 -3.80
C VAL A 184 9.02 -8.15 -4.27
N THR A 185 7.89 -7.53 -4.59
CA THR A 185 7.82 -6.19 -5.20
C THR A 185 7.35 -5.11 -4.23
N MET A 186 6.73 -5.48 -3.10
CA MET A 186 6.27 -4.55 -2.08
C MET A 186 7.43 -3.90 -1.33
N ALA A 187 7.18 -2.74 -0.72
CA ALA A 187 8.06 -2.20 0.31
C ALA A 187 7.85 -2.98 1.62
N PRO A 188 8.91 -3.38 2.34
CA PRO A 188 8.77 -4.02 3.64
C PRO A 188 8.03 -3.11 4.62
N PHE A 189 7.18 -3.67 5.46
CA PHE A 189 6.46 -2.94 6.51
C PHE A 189 7.06 -3.27 7.87
N VAL A 190 7.62 -2.26 8.55
CA VAL A 190 8.30 -2.46 9.84
C VAL A 190 7.38 -2.07 10.98
N VAL A 191 7.08 -3.00 11.87
CA VAL A 191 6.28 -2.80 13.08
C VAL A 191 7.03 -3.41 14.26
N LYS A 192 7.30 -2.59 15.29
CA LYS A 192 8.09 -3.04 16.45
C LYS A 192 9.46 -3.59 15.97
N ASP A 193 9.78 -4.80 16.31
CA ASP A 193 10.99 -5.53 15.90
C ASP A 193 10.74 -6.52 14.74
N ARG A 194 9.63 -6.39 14.03
CA ARG A 194 9.24 -7.24 12.90
C ARG A 194 9.32 -6.49 11.58
N VAL A 195 9.87 -7.15 10.57
CA VAL A 195 9.85 -6.74 9.16
C VAL A 195 8.86 -7.65 8.45
N ILE A 196 7.73 -7.08 8.02
CA ILE A 196 6.66 -7.84 7.37
C ILE A 196 6.82 -7.73 5.86
N VAL A 197 6.80 -8.87 5.18
CA VAL A 197 6.92 -8.99 3.73
C VAL A 197 5.94 -10.03 3.18
N GLY A 198 5.57 -9.91 1.91
CA GLY A 198 4.68 -10.84 1.22
C GLY A 198 5.13 -11.15 -0.20
N ALA A 199 4.66 -12.26 -0.75
CA ALA A 199 4.98 -12.67 -2.11
C ALA A 199 4.06 -12.04 -3.15
N ALA A 200 4.62 -11.63 -4.30
CA ALA A 200 3.95 -11.47 -5.57
C ALA A 200 4.05 -12.78 -6.37
N GLY A 201 3.20 -12.98 -7.39
CA GLY A 201 3.21 -14.16 -8.26
C GLY A 201 1.87 -14.90 -8.33
N GLY A 202 0.74 -14.21 -8.11
CA GLY A 202 -0.60 -14.78 -8.23
C GLY A 202 -0.81 -15.47 -9.58
N GLU A 203 -0.33 -14.88 -10.65
CA GLU A 203 -0.38 -15.32 -12.04
C GLU A 203 0.43 -16.61 -12.31
N PHE A 204 1.33 -16.99 -11.39
CA PHE A 204 2.10 -18.22 -11.42
C PHE A 204 1.48 -19.33 -10.56
N GLY A 205 0.33 -19.06 -9.92
CA GLY A 205 -0.33 -20.02 -9.04
C GLY A 205 0.51 -20.35 -7.81
N ILE A 206 1.07 -19.33 -7.15
CA ILE A 206 1.78 -19.51 -5.90
C ILE A 206 0.82 -19.89 -4.77
N TYR A 207 1.35 -20.43 -3.69
CA TYR A 207 0.64 -20.54 -2.42
C TYR A 207 0.92 -19.29 -1.59
N GLY A 208 0.14 -18.23 -1.79
CA GLY A 208 0.36 -16.89 -1.27
C GLY A 208 0.64 -16.86 0.23
N TRP A 209 1.61 -16.04 0.62
CA TRP A 209 2.08 -15.97 2.00
C TRP A 209 2.45 -14.55 2.42
N VAL A 210 2.49 -14.34 3.74
CA VAL A 210 3.12 -13.22 4.43
C VAL A 210 4.08 -13.76 5.49
N LYS A 211 5.25 -13.12 5.65
CA LYS A 211 6.28 -13.49 6.61
C LYS A 211 6.68 -12.29 7.47
N ALA A 212 7.05 -12.58 8.72
CA ALA A 212 7.76 -11.63 9.55
C ALA A 212 9.20 -12.07 9.74
N LEU A 213 10.12 -11.12 9.60
CA LEU A 213 11.51 -11.30 9.91
C LEU A 213 11.87 -10.47 11.17
N ASP A 214 12.85 -10.92 11.91
CA ASP A 214 13.45 -10.14 12.98
C ASP A 214 14.25 -8.96 12.41
N LEU A 215 13.98 -7.76 12.88
CA LEU A 215 14.58 -6.52 12.36
C LEU A 215 16.11 -6.51 12.44
N LYS A 216 16.69 -7.14 13.45
CA LYS A 216 18.15 -7.07 13.71
C LYS A 216 18.92 -8.13 12.95
N SER A 217 18.38 -9.34 12.88
CA SER A 217 19.07 -10.50 12.30
C SER A 217 18.59 -10.90 10.90
N GLY A 218 17.39 -10.45 10.49
CA GLY A 218 16.75 -10.90 9.27
C GLY A 218 16.18 -12.33 9.33
N ALA A 219 16.25 -13.00 10.48
CA ALA A 219 15.72 -14.36 10.64
C ALA A 219 14.19 -14.37 10.51
N VAL A 220 13.65 -15.34 9.78
CA VAL A 220 12.19 -15.53 9.69
C VAL A 220 11.66 -15.96 11.06
N VAL A 221 10.70 -15.17 11.59
CA VAL A 221 10.06 -15.41 12.89
C VAL A 221 8.80 -16.25 12.72
N TRP A 222 7.96 -15.88 11.76
CA TRP A 222 6.77 -16.63 11.40
C TRP A 222 6.46 -16.53 9.91
N THR A 223 5.74 -17.53 9.41
CA THR A 223 5.18 -17.55 8.06
C THR A 223 3.70 -17.91 8.17
N ALA A 224 2.84 -17.15 7.49
CA ALA A 224 1.43 -17.42 7.39
C ALA A 224 0.99 -17.44 5.92
N HIS A 225 0.24 -18.44 5.52
CA HIS A 225 -0.40 -18.48 4.22
C HIS A 225 -1.72 -17.71 4.23
N ASN A 226 -2.20 -17.33 3.05
CA ASN A 226 -3.43 -16.54 2.90
C ASN A 226 -4.65 -17.42 2.58
N MET A 227 -4.46 -18.69 2.39
CA MET A 227 -5.46 -19.75 2.17
C MET A 227 -4.91 -21.07 2.67
N GLY A 228 -5.68 -22.15 2.57
CA GLY A 228 -5.28 -23.47 3.05
C GLY A 228 -5.80 -23.77 4.45
N PRO A 229 -5.22 -24.79 5.14
CA PRO A 229 -5.61 -25.16 6.49
C PRO A 229 -5.41 -24.01 7.49
N ASP A 230 -6.26 -23.97 8.51
CA ASP A 230 -6.17 -22.99 9.62
C ASP A 230 -4.76 -22.95 10.25
N ALA A 231 -4.08 -24.10 10.33
CA ALA A 231 -2.71 -24.19 10.84
C ALA A 231 -1.71 -23.42 9.99
N ASP A 232 -1.79 -23.51 8.65
CA ASP A 232 -0.90 -22.80 7.72
C ASP A 232 -1.21 -21.30 7.70
N MET A 233 -2.46 -20.94 7.97
CA MET A 233 -2.91 -19.56 8.04
C MET A 233 -2.67 -18.92 9.42
N LEU A 234 -2.17 -19.64 10.40
CA LEU A 234 -2.04 -19.22 11.80
C LEU A 234 -3.38 -18.75 12.38
N VAL A 235 -4.44 -19.49 12.10
CA VAL A 235 -5.78 -19.26 12.65
C VAL A 235 -5.91 -19.95 14.00
N GLU A 236 -6.18 -19.15 15.04
CA GLU A 236 -6.55 -19.63 16.36
C GLU A 236 -8.08 -19.63 16.48
N PRO A 237 -8.76 -20.79 16.52
CA PRO A 237 -10.24 -20.85 16.46
C PRO A 237 -10.94 -20.06 17.57
N ARG A 238 -10.27 -19.84 18.70
CA ARG A 238 -10.83 -19.07 19.84
C ARG A 238 -10.73 -17.56 19.66
N SER A 239 -9.82 -17.06 18.84
CA SER A 239 -9.56 -15.62 18.62
C SER A 239 -9.97 -15.14 17.23
N PHE A 240 -10.07 -16.02 16.25
CA PHE A 240 -10.52 -15.68 14.90
C PHE A 240 -12.01 -15.36 14.86
N ARG A 241 -12.37 -14.15 14.45
CA ARG A 241 -13.74 -13.61 14.45
C ARG A 241 -14.03 -12.87 13.15
N PRO A 242 -14.12 -13.55 12.01
CA PRO A 242 -14.53 -12.91 10.76
C PRO A 242 -15.98 -12.41 10.90
N PRO A 243 -16.32 -11.24 10.34
CA PRO A 243 -17.62 -10.62 10.57
C PRO A 243 -18.81 -11.35 9.94
N TYR A 244 -18.57 -12.15 8.89
CA TYR A 244 -19.62 -12.77 8.10
C TYR A 244 -19.48 -14.29 7.95
N ASP A 245 -18.25 -14.77 7.82
CA ASP A 245 -17.99 -16.17 7.49
C ASP A 245 -17.51 -16.92 8.73
N GLN A 246 -18.23 -17.96 9.12
CA GLN A 246 -17.91 -18.80 10.27
C GLN A 246 -17.54 -20.21 9.84
N GLY A 247 -16.60 -20.84 10.52
CA GLY A 247 -16.19 -22.22 10.27
C GLY A 247 -14.68 -22.40 10.43
N ALA A 248 -14.26 -23.66 10.51
CA ALA A 248 -12.85 -24.04 10.47
C ALA A 248 -12.41 -24.31 9.03
N ASP A 249 -11.12 -24.17 8.77
CA ASP A 249 -10.50 -24.49 7.48
C ASP A 249 -11.22 -23.87 6.26
N LEU A 250 -11.72 -22.63 6.43
CA LEU A 250 -12.39 -21.92 5.33
C LEU A 250 -11.48 -21.73 4.12
N GLY A 251 -10.17 -21.61 4.33
CA GLY A 251 -9.17 -21.57 3.28
C GLY A 251 -9.01 -22.88 2.50
N VAL A 252 -9.62 -23.97 2.95
CA VAL A 252 -9.69 -25.27 2.26
C VAL A 252 -11.09 -25.53 1.73
N HIS A 253 -12.11 -25.45 2.61
CA HIS A 253 -13.47 -25.88 2.28
C HIS A 253 -14.19 -25.01 1.25
N THR A 254 -13.68 -23.81 0.99
CA THR A 254 -14.20 -22.91 -0.04
C THR A 254 -13.48 -23.03 -1.40
N TRP A 255 -12.69 -24.10 -1.57
CA TRP A 255 -11.96 -24.41 -2.79
C TRP A 255 -12.33 -25.79 -3.32
N ALA A 256 -12.30 -25.97 -4.63
CA ALA A 256 -12.49 -27.27 -5.24
C ALA A 256 -11.26 -28.17 -5.00
N GLY A 257 -11.44 -29.26 -4.25
CA GLY A 257 -10.37 -30.20 -3.96
C GLY A 257 -9.16 -29.54 -3.30
N GLN A 258 -8.00 -29.60 -3.94
CA GLN A 258 -6.76 -29.02 -3.44
C GLN A 258 -6.30 -27.80 -4.25
N SER A 259 -7.20 -27.17 -5.02
CA SER A 259 -6.83 -26.03 -5.87
C SER A 259 -6.28 -24.83 -5.08
N TRP A 260 -6.54 -24.74 -3.78
CA TRP A 260 -5.94 -23.74 -2.91
C TRP A 260 -4.40 -23.77 -2.86
N LYS A 261 -3.77 -24.94 -3.13
CA LYS A 261 -2.29 -25.06 -3.14
C LYS A 261 -1.62 -24.24 -4.23
N ASN A 262 -2.35 -23.93 -5.30
CA ASN A 262 -1.92 -23.12 -6.41
C ASN A 262 -2.89 -21.94 -6.61
N GLY A 263 -3.49 -21.50 -5.51
CA GLY A 263 -4.64 -20.60 -5.51
C GLY A 263 -4.29 -19.12 -5.65
N GLY A 264 -3.04 -18.73 -5.76
CA GLY A 264 -2.64 -17.31 -5.83
C GLY A 264 -2.67 -16.63 -4.47
N GLY A 265 -3.51 -15.62 -4.29
CA GLY A 265 -3.62 -14.84 -3.05
C GLY A 265 -2.32 -14.13 -2.65
N PRO A 266 -1.62 -13.47 -3.59
CA PRO A 266 -0.36 -12.80 -3.31
C PRO A 266 -0.54 -11.60 -2.36
N VAL A 267 0.56 -11.14 -1.75
CA VAL A 267 0.62 -9.91 -0.94
C VAL A 267 1.75 -9.05 -1.46
N TRP A 268 1.43 -8.11 -2.32
CA TRP A 268 2.43 -7.29 -3.00
C TRP A 268 2.20 -5.77 -2.85
N GLY A 269 1.11 -5.39 -2.16
CA GLY A 269 0.70 -4.00 -2.01
C GLY A 269 1.13 -3.37 -0.69
N TRP A 270 0.24 -2.60 -0.10
CA TRP A 270 0.51 -1.74 1.05
C TRP A 270 -0.09 -2.31 2.33
N MET A 271 0.55 -1.97 3.45
CA MET A 271 0.09 -2.40 4.77
C MET A 271 -0.13 -1.20 5.69
N SER A 272 -0.96 -1.41 6.72
CA SER A 272 -1.15 -0.47 7.83
C SER A 272 -1.15 -1.19 9.16
N TYR A 273 -0.99 -0.44 10.26
CA TYR A 273 -0.95 -0.96 11.62
C TYR A 273 -1.70 -0.05 12.58
N ASP A 274 -2.56 -0.65 13.38
CA ASP A 274 -3.22 0.03 14.51
C ASP A 274 -2.51 -0.33 15.82
N PRO A 275 -1.81 0.61 16.47
CA PRO A 275 -1.12 0.34 17.72
C PRO A 275 -2.06 0.11 18.92
N ASP A 276 -3.30 0.63 18.88
CA ASP A 276 -4.28 0.44 19.94
C ASP A 276 -4.86 -0.98 19.93
N LEU A 277 -5.08 -1.53 18.73
CA LEU A 277 -5.60 -2.87 18.53
C LEU A 277 -4.49 -3.92 18.41
N ASP A 278 -3.25 -3.48 18.18
CA ASP A 278 -2.08 -4.29 17.87
C ASP A 278 -2.33 -5.22 16.66
N LEU A 279 -2.83 -4.62 15.57
CA LEU A 279 -3.18 -5.33 14.34
C LEU A 279 -2.52 -4.70 13.11
N ILE A 280 -1.88 -5.54 12.29
CA ILE A 280 -1.53 -5.19 10.92
C ILE A 280 -2.68 -5.54 9.99
N TYR A 281 -2.89 -4.70 8.96
CA TYR A 281 -3.89 -4.93 7.92
C TYR A 281 -3.22 -4.94 6.57
N TYR A 282 -3.58 -5.93 5.76
CA TYR A 282 -3.09 -6.05 4.38
C TYR A 282 -4.12 -6.73 3.50
N GLY A 283 -4.04 -6.44 2.21
CA GLY A 283 -4.87 -7.07 1.20
C GLY A 283 -4.20 -8.26 0.54
N THR A 284 -5.00 -9.22 0.10
CA THR A 284 -4.57 -10.33 -0.74
C THR A 284 -5.01 -10.11 -2.18
N GLY A 285 -4.21 -10.55 -3.11
CA GLY A 285 -4.50 -10.46 -4.53
C GLY A 285 -5.45 -11.56 -5.03
N ASN A 286 -5.56 -11.62 -6.33
CA ASN A 286 -6.43 -12.49 -7.10
C ASN A 286 -6.26 -13.98 -6.80
N ALA A 287 -7.31 -14.73 -7.13
CA ALA A 287 -7.27 -16.18 -7.16
C ALA A 287 -6.72 -16.71 -8.50
N GLY A 288 -5.88 -17.74 -8.44
CA GLY A 288 -5.38 -18.48 -9.61
C GLY A 288 -6.08 -19.81 -9.84
N PRO A 289 -6.30 -20.26 -11.10
CA PRO A 289 -6.15 -19.51 -12.33
C PRO A 289 -7.30 -18.51 -12.57
N TYR A 290 -7.17 -17.64 -13.59
CA TYR A 290 -8.22 -16.67 -13.95
C TYR A 290 -9.54 -17.34 -14.35
N ASN A 291 -9.50 -18.54 -14.93
CA ASN A 291 -10.71 -19.34 -15.15
C ASN A 291 -11.28 -19.88 -13.84
N ALA A 292 -12.21 -19.17 -13.25
CA ALA A 292 -12.82 -19.49 -11.97
C ALA A 292 -13.57 -20.84 -11.95
N GLU A 293 -13.98 -21.36 -13.13
CA GLU A 293 -14.60 -22.69 -13.23
C GLU A 293 -13.67 -23.83 -12.80
N GLN A 294 -12.34 -23.59 -12.79
CA GLN A 294 -11.34 -24.57 -12.33
C GLN A 294 -11.18 -24.63 -10.81
N ARG A 295 -11.76 -23.67 -10.09
CA ARG A 295 -11.64 -23.49 -8.64
C ARG A 295 -12.97 -23.12 -7.98
N ALA A 296 -13.99 -23.94 -8.18
CA ALA A 296 -15.32 -23.71 -7.64
C ALA A 296 -15.29 -23.40 -6.13
N GLY A 297 -16.22 -22.55 -5.68
CA GLY A 297 -16.33 -22.04 -4.32
C GLY A 297 -15.86 -20.58 -4.17
N ASP A 298 -15.95 -20.03 -2.97
CA ASP A 298 -15.61 -18.61 -2.70
C ASP A 298 -14.11 -18.29 -2.79
N ASN A 299 -13.24 -19.30 -2.69
CA ASN A 299 -11.78 -19.19 -2.74
C ASN A 299 -11.20 -18.28 -1.63
N LYS A 300 -11.61 -18.51 -0.40
CA LYS A 300 -11.11 -17.76 0.76
C LYS A 300 -9.64 -18.07 1.02
N TRP A 301 -8.77 -17.05 1.31
CA TRP A 301 -9.02 -15.62 1.42
C TRP A 301 -8.22 -14.87 0.36
N THR A 302 -8.55 -15.08 -0.92
CA THR A 302 -8.08 -14.23 -2.01
C THR A 302 -8.99 -13.01 -2.13
N SER A 303 -8.53 -11.92 -2.76
CA SER A 303 -9.27 -10.67 -2.93
C SER A 303 -9.91 -10.19 -1.62
N SER A 304 -9.13 -10.19 -0.54
CA SER A 304 -9.58 -10.02 0.85
C SER A 304 -8.71 -9.04 1.61
N VAL A 305 -9.21 -8.55 2.74
CA VAL A 305 -8.40 -7.92 3.78
C VAL A 305 -8.26 -8.87 4.96
N LEU A 306 -7.02 -8.98 5.50
CA LEU A 306 -6.68 -9.79 6.66
C LEU A 306 -6.10 -8.89 7.77
N ALA A 307 -6.54 -9.15 9.01
CA ALA A 307 -6.02 -8.48 10.21
C ALA A 307 -5.27 -9.49 11.09
N ARG A 308 -3.97 -9.26 11.30
CA ARG A 308 -3.07 -10.16 12.04
C ARG A 308 -2.34 -9.47 13.17
N ARG A 309 -1.95 -10.24 14.17
CA ARG A 309 -0.98 -9.82 15.17
C ARG A 309 0.42 -9.75 14.55
N PRO A 310 1.19 -8.66 14.73
CA PRO A 310 2.53 -8.56 14.15
C PRO A 310 3.53 -9.50 14.82
N GLU A 311 3.33 -9.86 16.09
CA GLU A 311 4.28 -10.62 16.87
C GLU A 311 4.38 -12.09 16.46
N ASP A 312 3.25 -12.77 16.34
CA ASP A 312 3.13 -14.21 16.08
C ASP A 312 2.40 -14.58 14.78
N GLY A 313 1.91 -13.58 14.05
CA GLY A 313 1.17 -13.77 12.80
C GLY A 313 -0.25 -14.30 12.96
N SER A 314 -0.78 -14.42 14.18
CA SER A 314 -2.12 -14.95 14.40
C SER A 314 -3.18 -14.10 13.70
N LEU A 315 -4.10 -14.77 12.96
CA LEU A 315 -5.18 -14.13 12.22
C LEU A 315 -6.35 -13.83 13.17
N VAL A 316 -6.77 -12.57 13.23
CA VAL A 316 -7.84 -12.11 14.12
C VAL A 316 -9.18 -12.04 13.40
N TRP A 317 -9.20 -11.45 12.21
CA TRP A 317 -10.37 -11.43 11.34
C TRP A 317 -9.95 -11.31 9.87
N ALA A 318 -10.85 -11.68 8.96
CA ALA A 318 -10.71 -11.51 7.53
C ALA A 318 -12.05 -11.16 6.92
N TYR A 319 -12.02 -10.36 5.82
CA TYR A 319 -13.18 -10.05 5.01
C TYR A 319 -12.83 -10.14 3.53
N GLN A 320 -13.65 -10.85 2.75
CA GLN A 320 -13.45 -11.04 1.31
C GLN A 320 -14.29 -10.05 0.51
N PHE A 321 -13.62 -9.17 -0.25
CA PHE A 321 -14.28 -8.15 -1.09
C PHE A 321 -14.93 -8.75 -2.33
N THR A 322 -14.27 -9.74 -2.94
CA THR A 322 -14.72 -10.38 -4.18
C THR A 322 -14.69 -11.90 -4.04
N PRO A 323 -15.76 -12.53 -3.46
CA PRO A 323 -15.88 -13.99 -3.43
C PRO A 323 -15.92 -14.58 -4.84
N HIS A 324 -15.21 -15.69 -5.06
CA HIS A 324 -15.12 -16.36 -6.37
C HIS A 324 -14.67 -15.41 -7.48
N ASP A 325 -13.66 -14.60 -7.18
CA ASP A 325 -13.14 -13.61 -8.12
C ASP A 325 -12.81 -14.24 -9.48
N SER A 326 -13.47 -13.77 -10.53
CA SER A 326 -13.29 -14.23 -11.91
C SER A 326 -12.87 -13.10 -12.84
N TRP A 327 -12.37 -11.98 -12.29
CA TRP A 327 -12.05 -10.75 -13.02
C TRP A 327 -10.66 -10.22 -12.72
N ASP A 328 -9.91 -10.86 -11.80
CA ASP A 328 -8.61 -10.40 -11.31
C ASP A 328 -8.74 -9.10 -10.49
N PHE A 329 -9.64 -9.11 -9.50
CA PHE A 329 -9.84 -7.97 -8.61
C PHE A 329 -9.00 -8.11 -7.35
N ASP A 330 -7.72 -7.70 -7.46
CA ASP A 330 -6.80 -7.65 -6.33
C ASP A 330 -7.25 -6.67 -5.25
N ALA A 331 -7.20 -7.08 -4.00
CA ALA A 331 -7.46 -6.21 -2.85
C ALA A 331 -6.17 -5.68 -2.18
N THR A 332 -5.03 -5.69 -2.88
CA THR A 332 -3.72 -5.32 -2.32
C THR A 332 -3.49 -3.82 -2.19
N GLY A 333 -4.46 -2.98 -2.56
CA GLY A 333 -4.41 -1.53 -2.40
C GLY A 333 -4.29 -1.08 -0.94
N THR A 334 -4.14 0.24 -0.74
CA THR A 334 -3.93 0.82 0.60
C THR A 334 -5.11 0.58 1.53
N MET A 335 -4.82 0.13 2.76
CA MET A 335 -5.76 0.04 3.87
C MET A 335 -5.55 1.26 4.77
N ILE A 336 -6.28 2.36 4.54
CA ILE A 336 -6.09 3.61 5.30
C ILE A 336 -6.88 3.56 6.60
N LEU A 337 -6.20 3.78 7.73
CA LEU A 337 -6.85 3.86 9.02
C LEU A 337 -7.21 5.31 9.35
N ALA A 338 -8.47 5.55 9.70
CA ALA A 338 -8.95 6.87 10.10
C ALA A 338 -10.05 6.75 11.16
N ASP A 339 -10.13 7.73 12.05
CA ASP A 339 -11.25 7.85 12.97
C ASP A 339 -12.30 8.75 12.30
N LEU A 340 -13.46 8.19 12.04
CA LEU A 340 -14.55 8.83 11.31
C LEU A 340 -15.81 8.92 12.17
N GLU A 341 -16.69 9.86 11.83
CA GLU A 341 -18.05 9.89 12.35
C GLU A 341 -19.00 9.33 11.28
N ILE A 342 -19.64 8.20 11.56
CA ILE A 342 -20.58 7.54 10.65
C ILE A 342 -21.96 7.51 11.32
N GLN A 343 -22.95 8.16 10.73
CA GLN A 343 -24.31 8.26 11.29
C GLN A 343 -24.33 8.78 12.74
N GLY A 344 -23.48 9.77 13.05
CA GLY A 344 -23.38 10.39 14.37
C GLY A 344 -22.66 9.55 15.43
N LYS A 345 -21.96 8.47 15.01
CA LYS A 345 -21.18 7.61 15.90
C LYS A 345 -19.70 7.64 15.54
N PRO A 346 -18.80 7.74 16.52
CA PRO A 346 -17.37 7.61 16.27
C PRO A 346 -17.04 6.15 15.89
N VAL A 347 -16.25 5.99 14.83
CA VAL A 347 -15.84 4.69 14.30
C VAL A 347 -14.35 4.70 14.06
N LYS A 348 -13.64 3.70 14.57
CA LYS A 348 -12.30 3.36 14.13
C LYS A 348 -12.39 2.67 12.77
N ALA A 349 -12.23 3.42 11.68
CA ALA A 349 -12.46 2.95 10.33
C ALA A 349 -11.17 2.46 9.65
N LEU A 350 -11.33 1.47 8.77
CA LEU A 350 -10.41 1.10 7.70
C LEU A 350 -11.09 1.44 6.38
N VAL A 351 -10.45 2.27 5.56
CA VAL A 351 -10.97 2.69 4.25
C VAL A 351 -10.10 2.09 3.16
N HIS A 352 -10.74 1.44 2.20
CA HIS A 352 -10.11 0.76 1.08
C HIS A 352 -10.82 1.08 -0.23
N PHE A 353 -10.05 1.49 -1.24
CA PHE A 353 -10.49 1.58 -2.62
C PHE A 353 -10.06 0.30 -3.32
N ASP A 354 -11.03 -0.52 -3.71
CA ASP A 354 -10.76 -1.83 -4.28
C ASP A 354 -10.76 -1.79 -5.82
N LYS A 355 -9.92 -2.62 -6.42
CA LYS A 355 -9.84 -2.80 -7.87
C LYS A 355 -11.20 -3.15 -8.49
N ASN A 356 -12.10 -3.74 -7.71
CA ASN A 356 -13.46 -4.09 -8.11
C ASN A 356 -14.41 -2.88 -8.30
N GLY A 357 -13.95 -1.66 -8.02
CA GLY A 357 -14.69 -0.41 -8.24
C GLY A 357 -15.52 0.09 -7.06
N PHE A 358 -15.58 -0.66 -5.95
CA PHE A 358 -16.18 -0.19 -4.71
C PHE A 358 -15.14 0.41 -3.77
N ALA A 359 -15.51 1.51 -3.13
CA ALA A 359 -14.82 2.01 -1.94
C ALA A 359 -15.52 1.46 -0.70
N TYR A 360 -14.75 0.86 0.18
CA TYR A 360 -15.22 0.23 1.41
C TYR A 360 -14.78 1.02 2.63
N THR A 361 -15.69 1.17 3.60
CA THR A 361 -15.38 1.64 4.95
C THR A 361 -15.76 0.52 5.91
N LEU A 362 -14.77 -0.02 6.60
CA LEU A 362 -14.94 -1.11 7.56
C LEU A 362 -14.68 -0.61 8.97
N ASP A 363 -15.32 -1.23 9.96
CA ASP A 363 -14.87 -1.19 11.35
C ASP A 363 -13.55 -1.97 11.44
N ARG A 364 -12.44 -1.30 11.74
CA ARG A 364 -11.10 -1.93 11.72
C ARG A 364 -10.84 -2.90 12.86
N ALA A 365 -11.67 -2.86 13.91
CA ALA A 365 -11.57 -3.84 15.00
C ALA A 365 -12.21 -5.19 14.65
N THR A 366 -13.21 -5.19 13.77
CA THR A 366 -14.05 -6.36 13.50
C THR A 366 -14.05 -6.81 12.03
N GLY A 367 -13.63 -5.96 11.12
CA GLY A 367 -13.72 -6.19 9.67
C GLY A 367 -15.13 -5.99 9.08
N ARG A 368 -16.13 -5.57 9.90
CA ARG A 368 -17.50 -5.36 9.43
C ARG A 368 -17.58 -4.19 8.47
N VAL A 369 -18.22 -4.38 7.31
CA VAL A 369 -18.47 -3.32 6.33
C VAL A 369 -19.56 -2.39 6.83
N LEU A 370 -19.27 -1.10 6.88
CA LEU A 370 -20.18 -0.04 7.31
C LEU A 370 -20.72 0.75 6.11
N VAL A 371 -19.86 0.98 5.14
CA VAL A 371 -20.20 1.66 3.88
C VAL A 371 -19.50 0.93 2.74
N ALA A 372 -20.23 0.68 1.64
CA ALA A 372 -19.65 0.21 0.38
C ALA A 372 -20.41 0.93 -0.76
N ALA A 373 -19.67 1.71 -1.54
CA ALA A 373 -20.26 2.50 -2.61
C ALA A 373 -19.34 2.56 -3.83
N PRO A 374 -19.90 2.63 -5.05
CA PRO A 374 -19.12 2.75 -6.27
C PRO A 374 -18.32 4.06 -6.29
N PHE A 375 -17.01 4.00 -6.45
CA PHE A 375 -16.18 5.18 -6.70
C PHE A 375 -15.76 5.30 -8.18
N ALA A 376 -15.76 4.19 -8.89
CA ALA A 376 -15.49 4.07 -10.33
C ALA A 376 -16.66 3.43 -11.06
N ALA A 377 -16.62 3.44 -12.38
CA ALA A 377 -17.62 2.78 -13.21
C ALA A 377 -17.58 1.26 -12.97
N LEU A 378 -18.71 0.66 -12.59
CA LEU A 378 -18.82 -0.78 -12.40
C LEU A 378 -20.16 -1.34 -12.88
N ASN A 379 -20.16 -2.60 -13.29
CA ASN A 379 -21.36 -3.32 -13.72
C ASN A 379 -21.33 -4.83 -13.43
N TRP A 380 -20.27 -5.35 -12.83
CA TRP A 380 -20.16 -6.76 -12.44
C TRP A 380 -21.02 -7.10 -11.22
N ALA A 381 -21.33 -6.08 -10.41
CA ALA A 381 -22.20 -6.15 -9.26
C ALA A 381 -23.07 -4.88 -9.19
N LYS A 382 -24.23 -4.96 -8.52
CA LYS A 382 -25.15 -3.84 -8.33
C LYS A 382 -24.89 -3.07 -7.04
N SER A 383 -24.47 -3.78 -5.99
CA SER A 383 -24.23 -3.24 -4.65
C SER A 383 -23.49 -4.29 -3.81
N VAL A 384 -23.13 -3.93 -2.59
CA VAL A 384 -22.70 -4.86 -1.53
C VAL A 384 -23.83 -4.93 -0.49
N ASP A 385 -24.28 -6.13 -0.18
CA ASP A 385 -25.23 -6.35 0.91
C ASP A 385 -24.48 -6.27 2.26
N LEU A 386 -24.72 -5.23 3.03
CA LEU A 386 -24.04 -4.98 4.30
C LEU A 386 -24.38 -6.01 5.41
N ALA A 387 -25.49 -6.72 5.27
CA ALA A 387 -25.88 -7.75 6.23
C ALA A 387 -25.02 -9.00 6.08
N THR A 388 -24.69 -9.36 4.85
CA THR A 388 -23.91 -10.56 4.50
C THR A 388 -22.47 -10.24 4.10
N GLY A 389 -22.13 -8.98 3.86
CA GLY A 389 -20.84 -8.55 3.33
C GLY A 389 -20.61 -8.92 1.85
N ARG A 390 -21.59 -9.46 1.16
CA ARG A 390 -21.41 -10.02 -0.19
C ARG A 390 -21.86 -9.06 -1.29
N PRO A 391 -21.11 -9.00 -2.42
CA PRO A 391 -21.58 -8.26 -3.59
C PRO A 391 -22.83 -8.94 -4.21
N VAL A 392 -23.78 -8.13 -4.64
CA VAL A 392 -24.96 -8.55 -5.40
C VAL A 392 -24.58 -8.56 -6.89
N LEU A 393 -24.18 -9.73 -7.37
CA LEU A 393 -23.58 -9.92 -8.70
C LEU A 393 -24.57 -9.65 -9.84
N ASP A 394 -24.04 -9.20 -10.99
CA ASP A 394 -24.71 -9.31 -12.28
C ASP A 394 -24.28 -10.62 -12.96
N PRO A 395 -25.17 -11.61 -13.10
CA PRO A 395 -24.82 -12.90 -13.66
C PRO A 395 -24.36 -12.84 -15.13
N THR A 396 -24.70 -11.77 -15.84
CA THR A 396 -24.30 -11.57 -17.26
C THR A 396 -22.85 -11.12 -17.40
N LYS A 397 -22.20 -10.74 -16.30
CA LYS A 397 -20.80 -10.28 -16.25
C LYS A 397 -19.84 -11.30 -15.61
N GLN A 398 -20.36 -12.44 -15.18
CA GLN A 398 -19.51 -13.54 -14.72
C GLN A 398 -18.75 -14.17 -15.87
N THR A 399 -17.46 -14.44 -15.66
CA THR A 399 -16.56 -15.04 -16.66
C THR A 399 -16.30 -16.52 -16.38
N GLY A 400 -15.77 -17.21 -17.36
CA GLY A 400 -15.43 -18.63 -17.29
C GLY A 400 -15.22 -19.18 -18.70
N ALA A 401 -14.49 -20.28 -18.84
CA ALA A 401 -14.22 -20.89 -20.14
C ALA A 401 -15.51 -21.28 -20.89
N SER A 402 -16.53 -21.71 -20.14
CA SER A 402 -17.86 -22.04 -20.71
C SER A 402 -18.67 -20.82 -21.17
N LYS A 403 -18.32 -19.61 -20.71
CA LYS A 403 -18.99 -18.36 -21.03
C LYS A 403 -18.50 -17.71 -22.32
N GLY A 404 -17.32 -18.14 -22.80
CA GLY A 404 -16.66 -17.51 -23.95
C GLY A 404 -16.25 -16.06 -23.64
N ASN A 405 -16.37 -15.17 -24.65
CA ASN A 405 -16.00 -13.77 -24.48
C ASN A 405 -17.16 -12.94 -23.86
N VAL A 406 -17.04 -12.63 -22.58
CA VAL A 406 -17.98 -11.75 -21.85
C VAL A 406 -17.61 -10.29 -22.13
N LYS A 407 -18.56 -9.53 -22.69
CA LYS A 407 -18.28 -8.17 -23.18
C LYS A 407 -18.64 -7.08 -22.20
N GLY A 408 -17.85 -6.00 -22.24
CA GLY A 408 -18.14 -4.74 -21.57
C GLY A 408 -18.23 -4.89 -20.06
N ILE A 409 -17.28 -5.58 -19.43
CA ILE A 409 -17.16 -5.65 -17.98
C ILE A 409 -16.47 -4.37 -17.50
N CYS A 410 -17.04 -3.73 -16.50
CA CYS A 410 -16.45 -2.58 -15.81
C CYS A 410 -16.45 -2.82 -14.31
N PRO A 411 -15.37 -2.49 -13.59
CA PRO A 411 -14.08 -2.13 -14.15
C PRO A 411 -13.41 -3.31 -14.88
N SER A 412 -12.34 -3.02 -15.62
CA SER A 412 -11.46 -4.06 -16.15
C SER A 412 -10.56 -4.60 -15.05
N LEU A 413 -9.76 -5.62 -15.35
CA LEU A 413 -8.71 -6.12 -14.45
C LEU A 413 -7.63 -5.07 -14.13
N GLU A 414 -7.53 -3.99 -14.93
CA GLU A 414 -6.69 -2.80 -14.66
C GLU A 414 -7.54 -1.55 -14.37
N GLY A 415 -8.84 -1.72 -14.18
CA GLY A 415 -9.78 -0.63 -13.89
C GLY A 415 -9.95 -0.36 -12.39
N GLY A 416 -10.93 0.49 -12.06
CA GLY A 416 -11.14 0.92 -10.69
C GLY A 416 -10.00 1.79 -10.18
N VAL A 417 -9.08 1.20 -9.44
CA VAL A 417 -7.82 1.82 -9.01
C VAL A 417 -6.68 0.83 -9.21
N SER A 418 -5.49 1.31 -9.60
CA SER A 418 -4.31 0.45 -9.50
C SER A 418 -3.96 0.22 -8.02
N PRO A 419 -3.87 -1.01 -7.54
CA PRO A 419 -3.48 -1.28 -6.17
C PRO A 419 -2.05 -0.79 -5.85
N ALA A 420 -1.22 -0.57 -6.87
CA ALA A 420 0.11 0.03 -6.75
C ALA A 420 0.07 1.53 -6.39
N SER A 421 -1.07 2.20 -6.60
CA SER A 421 -1.26 3.64 -6.38
C SER A 421 -1.83 3.91 -4.99
N PRO A 422 -1.00 4.21 -3.97
CA PRO A 422 -1.53 4.42 -2.63
C PRO A 422 -2.36 5.70 -2.57
N ALA A 423 -3.55 5.59 -2.00
CA ALA A 423 -4.43 6.71 -1.70
C ALA A 423 -3.92 7.52 -0.50
N ALA A 424 -4.48 8.72 -0.27
CA ALA A 424 -4.17 9.54 0.89
C ALA A 424 -5.45 9.98 1.63
N TYR A 425 -5.31 10.28 2.92
CA TYR A 425 -6.36 10.85 3.77
C TYR A 425 -5.90 12.15 4.41
N SER A 426 -6.74 13.18 4.39
CA SER A 426 -6.47 14.40 5.13
C SER A 426 -7.41 14.57 6.31
N PRO A 427 -6.90 14.60 7.55
CA PRO A 427 -7.73 14.87 8.74
C PRO A 427 -8.25 16.31 8.79
N ARG A 428 -7.76 17.21 7.91
CA ARG A 428 -8.21 18.60 7.83
C ARG A 428 -9.46 18.78 6.98
N THR A 429 -9.61 17.94 5.96
CA THR A 429 -10.78 17.97 5.06
C THR A 429 -11.74 16.82 5.34
N HIS A 430 -11.30 15.80 6.08
CA HIS A 430 -11.95 14.50 6.28
C HIS A 430 -12.22 13.77 4.96
N LEU A 431 -11.40 14.05 3.93
CA LEU A 431 -11.52 13.45 2.60
C LEU A 431 -10.36 12.50 2.32
N PHE A 432 -10.67 11.48 1.54
CA PHE A 432 -9.73 10.54 0.95
C PHE A 432 -9.49 10.92 -0.50
N TYR A 433 -8.27 10.77 -0.99
CA TYR A 433 -7.87 11.13 -2.35
C TYR A 433 -7.27 9.93 -3.03
N THR A 434 -7.74 9.63 -4.24
CA THR A 434 -7.25 8.47 -5.00
C THR A 434 -7.39 8.68 -6.50
N SER A 435 -6.56 7.95 -7.23
CA SER A 435 -6.65 7.81 -8.69
C SER A 435 -7.85 6.95 -9.10
N ILE A 436 -8.30 7.14 -10.33
CA ILE A 436 -9.27 6.25 -11.00
C ILE A 436 -8.70 5.80 -12.34
N ASN A 437 -8.82 4.50 -12.62
CA ASN A 437 -8.65 3.92 -13.93
C ASN A 437 -10.05 3.61 -14.51
N ASN A 438 -10.50 4.46 -15.42
CA ASN A 438 -11.82 4.32 -16.05
C ASN A 438 -11.75 3.39 -17.25
N LEU A 439 -11.37 2.15 -17.00
CA LEU A 439 -11.19 1.10 -17.99
C LEU A 439 -12.25 0.00 -17.83
N CYS A 440 -12.82 -0.42 -18.96
CA CYS A 440 -13.64 -1.62 -19.05
C CYS A 440 -12.95 -2.65 -19.96
N MET A 441 -13.42 -3.90 -19.99
CA MET A 441 -12.82 -4.97 -20.77
C MET A 441 -13.87 -5.87 -21.45
N ASP A 442 -13.49 -6.49 -22.54
CA ASP A 442 -14.04 -7.77 -22.95
C ASP A 442 -13.13 -8.85 -22.35
N TYR A 443 -13.68 -9.96 -21.86
CA TYR A 443 -12.89 -10.94 -21.12
C TYR A 443 -13.23 -12.36 -21.54
N ALA A 444 -12.24 -13.04 -22.09
CA ALA A 444 -12.33 -14.44 -22.45
C ALA A 444 -11.20 -15.22 -21.76
N VAL A 445 -11.57 -16.20 -20.97
CA VAL A 445 -10.62 -17.11 -20.30
C VAL A 445 -10.68 -18.50 -20.92
N THR A 446 -9.58 -19.21 -20.83
CA THR A 446 -9.49 -20.61 -21.25
C THR A 446 -9.00 -21.50 -20.10
N GLN A 447 -8.96 -22.79 -20.32
CA GLN A 447 -8.36 -23.74 -19.36
C GLN A 447 -6.86 -23.45 -19.23
N ALA A 448 -6.36 -23.40 -18.01
CA ALA A 448 -4.95 -23.31 -17.68
C ALA A 448 -4.49 -24.59 -16.98
N ALA A 449 -3.29 -25.07 -17.32
CA ALA A 449 -2.64 -26.18 -16.63
C ALA A 449 -1.55 -25.62 -15.71
N TYR A 450 -1.52 -26.08 -14.46
CA TYR A 450 -0.47 -25.67 -13.54
C TYR A 450 0.84 -26.37 -13.89
N VAL A 451 1.87 -25.56 -14.13
CA VAL A 451 3.26 -26.00 -14.21
C VAL A 451 4.09 -25.07 -13.34
N LYS A 452 4.77 -25.60 -12.34
CA LYS A 452 5.54 -24.81 -11.37
C LYS A 452 6.47 -23.81 -12.08
N GLY A 453 6.42 -22.55 -11.68
CA GLY A 453 7.28 -21.49 -12.21
C GLY A 453 6.92 -20.99 -13.60
N THR A 454 5.76 -21.34 -14.12
CA THR A 454 5.24 -20.82 -15.40
C THR A 454 3.90 -20.11 -15.18
N PRO A 455 3.49 -19.20 -16.07
CA PRO A 455 2.20 -18.52 -15.95
C PRO A 455 1.02 -19.51 -15.86
N TYR A 456 0.23 -19.40 -14.82
CA TYR A 456 -0.97 -20.19 -14.53
C TYR A 456 -2.21 -19.34 -14.76
N MET A 457 -2.23 -18.63 -15.87
CA MET A 457 -3.33 -17.81 -16.32
C MET A 457 -3.52 -17.97 -17.81
N SER A 458 -4.75 -17.78 -18.29
CA SER A 458 -5.04 -17.75 -19.72
C SER A 458 -6.25 -16.88 -19.94
N ALA A 459 -6.04 -15.65 -20.38
CA ALA A 459 -7.09 -14.70 -20.66
C ALA A 459 -6.74 -13.83 -21.87
N ASN A 460 -7.79 -13.44 -22.61
CA ASN A 460 -7.72 -12.40 -23.62
C ASN A 460 -8.62 -11.24 -23.17
N THR A 461 -8.01 -10.08 -22.99
CA THR A 461 -8.64 -8.94 -22.31
C THR A 461 -8.48 -7.64 -23.10
N PRO A 462 -9.19 -7.45 -24.23
CA PRO A 462 -9.21 -6.16 -24.89
C PRO A 462 -9.83 -5.09 -23.99
N TYR A 463 -9.07 -4.02 -23.74
CA TYR A 463 -9.49 -2.91 -22.92
C TYR A 463 -10.26 -1.85 -23.71
N LYS A 464 -11.16 -1.14 -23.03
CA LYS A 464 -11.96 -0.04 -23.58
C LYS A 464 -12.05 1.08 -22.55
N ALA A 465 -12.19 2.31 -23.04
CA ALA A 465 -12.57 3.40 -22.16
C ALA A 465 -13.92 3.09 -21.49
N GLY A 466 -14.03 3.43 -20.22
CA GLY A 466 -15.28 3.37 -19.49
C GLY A 466 -16.25 4.49 -19.89
N PRO A 467 -17.37 4.64 -19.19
CA PRO A 467 -18.34 5.69 -19.45
C PRO A 467 -17.69 7.08 -19.48
N GLY A 468 -18.14 7.94 -20.43
CA GLY A 468 -17.59 9.28 -20.62
C GLY A 468 -16.35 9.36 -21.52
N GLY A 469 -15.71 8.24 -21.86
CA GLY A 469 -14.63 8.14 -22.85
C GLY A 469 -13.25 8.58 -22.37
N SER A 470 -13.08 9.14 -21.16
CA SER A 470 -11.76 9.33 -20.52
C SER A 470 -11.24 7.99 -20.00
N LEU A 471 -9.90 7.85 -19.88
CA LEU A 471 -9.31 6.62 -19.37
C LEU A 471 -8.97 6.69 -17.89
N GLY A 472 -8.92 7.90 -17.30
CA GLY A 472 -8.55 8.09 -15.93
C GLY A 472 -9.26 9.24 -15.24
N GLY A 473 -8.98 9.39 -13.97
CA GLY A 473 -9.45 10.47 -13.13
C GLY A 473 -8.72 10.51 -11.80
N PHE A 474 -9.00 11.56 -11.05
CA PHE A 474 -8.53 11.74 -9.70
C PHE A 474 -9.67 12.31 -8.85
N ILE A 475 -9.94 11.73 -7.69
CA ILE A 475 -11.12 12.08 -6.89
C ILE A 475 -10.79 12.44 -5.45
N ALA A 476 -11.69 13.21 -4.84
CA ALA A 476 -11.88 13.27 -3.39
C ALA A 476 -13.15 12.53 -2.99
N TRP A 477 -13.05 11.75 -1.94
CA TRP A 477 -14.07 10.83 -1.47
C TRP A 477 -14.39 11.05 0.00
N ASP A 478 -15.65 11.12 0.32
CA ASP A 478 -16.16 11.08 1.69
C ASP A 478 -16.52 9.63 2.06
N ALA A 479 -15.67 8.99 2.85
CA ALA A 479 -15.83 7.58 3.23
C ALA A 479 -16.94 7.34 4.27
N ALA A 480 -17.36 8.38 5.00
CA ALA A 480 -18.46 8.27 5.96
C ALA A 480 -19.83 8.18 5.24
N THR A 481 -19.96 8.83 4.10
CA THR A 481 -21.20 8.87 3.32
C THR A 481 -21.15 8.03 2.04
N GLY A 482 -19.95 7.57 1.64
CA GLY A 482 -19.77 6.84 0.39
C GLY A 482 -20.01 7.72 -0.85
N ARG A 483 -19.51 8.95 -0.85
CA ARG A 483 -19.77 9.92 -1.94
C ARG A 483 -18.49 10.53 -2.48
N LYS A 484 -18.45 10.69 -3.80
CA LYS A 484 -17.49 11.51 -4.50
C LYS A 484 -17.78 12.98 -4.23
N VAL A 485 -16.80 13.74 -3.72
CA VAL A 485 -16.94 15.18 -3.41
C VAL A 485 -16.57 16.02 -4.62
N TRP A 486 -15.45 15.68 -5.27
CA TRP A 486 -15.04 16.27 -6.54
C TRP A 486 -14.22 15.28 -7.37
N GLU A 487 -14.06 15.56 -8.65
CA GLU A 487 -13.31 14.76 -9.61
C GLU A 487 -12.58 15.65 -10.60
N ASP A 488 -11.33 15.30 -10.88
CA ASP A 488 -10.55 15.79 -12.02
C ASP A 488 -10.45 14.67 -13.05
N ILE A 489 -10.89 14.94 -14.28
CA ILE A 489 -10.90 13.95 -15.36
C ILE A 489 -9.55 13.96 -16.04
N GLU A 490 -8.94 12.78 -16.14
CA GLU A 490 -7.64 12.59 -16.78
C GLU A 490 -7.79 11.83 -18.11
N PRO A 491 -7.08 12.26 -19.16
CA PRO A 491 -7.17 11.60 -20.47
C PRO A 491 -6.65 10.17 -20.47
N TYR A 492 -5.73 9.83 -19.54
CA TYR A 492 -5.07 8.53 -19.40
C TYR A 492 -5.29 7.97 -18.01
N PRO A 493 -5.11 6.64 -17.81
CA PRO A 493 -5.12 6.06 -16.48
C PRO A 493 -4.15 6.76 -15.55
N THR A 494 -4.46 6.84 -14.26
CA THR A 494 -3.64 7.52 -13.27
C THR A 494 -3.08 6.47 -12.30
N TRP A 495 -1.75 6.26 -12.34
CA TRP A 495 -1.07 5.22 -11.58
C TRP A 495 -0.10 5.72 -10.52
N SER A 496 0.01 7.01 -10.35
CA SER A 496 0.78 7.58 -9.26
C SER A 496 0.04 7.46 -7.94
N GLY A 497 0.77 7.22 -6.87
CA GLY A 497 0.23 7.43 -5.52
C GLY A 497 -0.05 8.89 -5.24
N THR A 498 -0.70 9.13 -4.11
CA THR A 498 -1.21 10.42 -3.66
C THR A 498 -0.48 10.90 -2.41
N LEU A 499 -0.31 12.21 -2.27
CA LEU A 499 0.17 12.88 -1.07
C LEU A 499 -0.79 14.02 -0.72
N ALA A 500 -1.28 14.05 0.52
CA ALA A 500 -2.03 15.18 1.07
C ALA A 500 -1.21 15.94 2.11
N THR A 501 -1.39 17.26 2.22
CA THR A 501 -0.62 18.08 3.16
C THR A 501 -1.50 19.02 3.99
N ALA A 502 -0.98 19.48 5.13
CA ALA A 502 -1.64 20.49 5.95
C ALA A 502 -1.74 21.86 5.29
N GLY A 503 -1.10 22.07 4.15
CA GLY A 503 -1.30 23.25 3.28
C GLY A 503 -2.58 23.18 2.44
N ASP A 504 -3.44 22.20 2.64
CA ASP A 504 -4.64 21.94 1.83
C ASP A 504 -4.31 21.75 0.34
N VAL A 505 -3.19 21.07 0.06
CA VAL A 505 -2.73 20.69 -1.29
C VAL A 505 -2.61 19.18 -1.38
N VAL A 506 -3.07 18.62 -2.50
CA VAL A 506 -2.91 17.21 -2.84
C VAL A 506 -2.03 17.12 -4.09
N PHE A 507 -1.08 16.18 -4.05
CA PHE A 507 -0.13 15.94 -5.13
C PHE A 507 -0.31 14.55 -5.72
N TYR A 508 -0.21 14.45 -7.04
CA TYR A 508 -0.21 13.20 -7.80
C TYR A 508 0.50 13.37 -9.14
N GLY A 509 0.67 12.28 -9.86
CA GLY A 509 1.25 12.28 -11.20
C GLY A 509 0.37 11.59 -12.23
N THR A 510 0.67 11.77 -13.51
CA THR A 510 -0.07 11.14 -14.62
C THR A 510 0.87 10.35 -15.53
N LEU A 511 0.33 9.35 -16.22
CA LEU A 511 1.12 8.51 -17.12
C LEU A 511 1.71 9.27 -18.30
N ASP A 512 1.08 10.33 -18.75
CA ASP A 512 1.65 11.22 -19.78
C ASP A 512 2.67 12.21 -19.21
N GLY A 513 3.12 12.03 -17.96
CA GLY A 513 4.29 12.68 -17.37
C GLY A 513 4.03 14.05 -16.75
N TRP A 514 2.83 14.35 -16.25
CA TRP A 514 2.58 15.53 -15.45
C TRP A 514 2.68 15.22 -13.96
N PHE A 515 3.46 16.00 -13.24
CA PHE A 515 3.35 16.15 -11.80
C PHE A 515 2.37 17.29 -11.52
N LYS A 516 1.34 17.04 -10.71
CA LYS A 516 0.25 17.97 -10.44
C LYS A 516 0.10 18.25 -8.95
N ALA A 517 -0.37 19.47 -8.65
CA ALA A 517 -0.86 19.87 -7.34
C ALA A 517 -2.26 20.46 -7.49
N VAL A 518 -3.20 19.99 -6.69
CA VAL A 518 -4.60 20.43 -6.68
C VAL A 518 -5.02 20.92 -5.29
N ASP A 519 -6.02 21.78 -5.23
CA ASP A 519 -6.66 22.19 -3.99
C ASP A 519 -7.40 21.00 -3.37
N ALA A 520 -7.14 20.71 -2.10
CA ALA A 520 -7.68 19.54 -1.41
C ALA A 520 -9.21 19.58 -1.27
N ARG A 521 -9.83 20.76 -1.18
CA ARG A 521 -11.28 20.91 -0.95
C ARG A 521 -12.10 20.89 -2.20
N GLY A 522 -11.56 21.44 -3.30
CA GLY A 522 -12.34 21.65 -4.52
C GLY A 522 -11.73 21.07 -5.79
N GLY A 523 -10.57 20.39 -5.72
CA GLY A 523 -9.93 19.77 -6.88
C GLY A 523 -9.32 20.77 -7.88
N LYS A 524 -9.36 22.08 -7.61
CA LYS A 524 -8.81 23.10 -8.52
C LYS A 524 -7.33 22.85 -8.76
N LEU A 525 -6.91 22.74 -10.04
CA LEU A 525 -5.51 22.67 -10.43
C LEU A 525 -4.76 23.95 -10.00
N LEU A 526 -3.72 23.77 -9.18
CA LEU A 526 -2.85 24.84 -8.67
C LEU A 526 -1.52 24.89 -9.42
N TYR A 527 -0.96 23.71 -9.75
CA TYR A 527 0.33 23.59 -10.41
C TYR A 527 0.41 22.32 -11.24
N LYS A 528 1.14 22.36 -12.34
CA LYS A 528 1.56 21.18 -13.10
C LYS A 528 2.93 21.40 -13.73
N PHE A 529 3.72 20.34 -13.81
CA PHE A 529 5.03 20.34 -14.42
C PHE A 529 5.26 19.03 -15.19
N LYS A 530 5.85 19.12 -16.39
CA LYS A 530 6.16 17.95 -17.22
C LYS A 530 7.51 17.38 -16.79
N VAL A 531 7.53 16.15 -16.28
CA VAL A 531 8.72 15.52 -15.66
C VAL A 531 9.52 14.61 -16.60
N GLY A 532 9.18 14.56 -17.87
CA GLY A 532 9.96 13.87 -18.92
C GLY A 532 9.66 12.39 -19.08
N SER A 533 9.14 11.69 -18.07
CA SER A 533 8.64 10.31 -18.16
C SER A 533 7.28 10.21 -17.50
N GLY A 534 6.54 9.14 -17.77
CA GLY A 534 5.29 8.85 -17.07
C GLY A 534 5.51 8.69 -15.57
N VAL A 535 4.54 9.13 -14.78
CA VAL A 535 4.62 9.08 -13.31
C VAL A 535 3.78 7.92 -12.79
N VAL A 536 4.45 6.89 -12.30
CA VAL A 536 3.87 5.78 -11.53
C VAL A 536 4.36 5.81 -10.08
N GLY A 537 5.33 6.68 -9.77
CA GLY A 537 5.90 6.86 -8.45
C GLY A 537 4.99 7.65 -7.51
N ASN A 538 5.32 7.60 -6.23
CA ASN A 538 4.52 8.17 -5.16
C ASN A 538 5.16 9.46 -4.63
N PRO A 539 4.46 10.62 -4.63
CA PRO A 539 5.01 11.84 -4.10
C PRO A 539 5.16 11.78 -2.58
N ILE A 540 6.23 12.40 -2.09
CA ILE A 540 6.45 12.65 -0.66
C ILE A 540 6.72 14.14 -0.42
N THR A 541 6.62 14.58 0.82
CA THR A 541 7.09 15.92 1.22
C THR A 541 7.93 15.84 2.47
N TYR A 542 8.91 16.71 2.56
CA TYR A 542 9.85 16.74 3.68
C TYR A 542 10.33 18.17 3.98
N ARG A 543 10.89 18.36 5.16
CA ARG A 543 11.60 19.59 5.55
C ARG A 543 13.08 19.44 5.22
N GLY A 544 13.62 20.30 4.39
CA GLY A 544 15.03 20.35 4.10
C GLY A 544 15.87 20.92 5.25
N PRO A 545 17.20 20.79 5.18
CA PRO A 545 18.12 21.31 6.19
C PRO A 545 18.03 22.83 6.37
N ASP A 546 17.58 23.56 5.35
CA ASP A 546 17.32 25.00 5.36
C ASP A 546 15.96 25.37 5.99
N GLY A 547 15.24 24.40 6.54
CA GLY A 547 13.93 24.57 7.18
C GLY A 547 12.76 24.75 6.20
N LYS A 548 13.01 24.69 4.88
CA LYS A 548 11.95 24.82 3.87
C LYS A 548 11.30 23.47 3.57
N GLN A 549 10.05 23.56 3.12
CA GLN A 549 9.31 22.40 2.64
C GLN A 549 9.63 22.11 1.17
N TYR A 550 9.86 20.83 0.88
CA TYR A 550 10.07 20.29 -0.46
C TYR A 550 9.10 19.16 -0.75
N VAL A 551 8.84 18.91 -2.04
CA VAL A 551 8.10 17.75 -2.53
C VAL A 551 8.99 16.97 -3.48
N ALA A 552 9.08 15.66 -3.30
CA ALA A 552 9.86 14.80 -4.17
C ALA A 552 8.95 13.72 -4.81
N ILE A 553 9.29 13.34 -6.05
CA ILE A 553 8.56 12.30 -6.80
C ILE A 553 9.49 11.59 -7.77
N TYR A 554 9.18 10.32 -8.04
CA TYR A 554 9.80 9.55 -9.12
C TYR A 554 9.03 9.71 -10.43
N ALA A 555 9.76 9.82 -11.53
CA ALA A 555 9.25 9.73 -12.88
C ALA A 555 9.97 8.61 -13.63
N GLY A 556 9.23 7.60 -14.02
CA GLY A 556 9.74 6.44 -14.75
C GLY A 556 8.56 5.51 -15.06
N ILE A 557 8.09 5.55 -16.30
CA ILE A 557 6.93 4.77 -16.75
C ILE A 557 7.27 3.27 -16.77
N GLY A 558 6.32 2.43 -16.36
CA GLY A 558 6.41 0.97 -16.25
C GLY A 558 5.39 0.45 -15.24
N GLY A 559 5.61 -0.76 -14.73
CA GLY A 559 4.66 -1.46 -13.85
C GLY A 559 3.50 -2.07 -14.64
N ASP A 560 2.34 -2.23 -14.03
CA ASP A 560 1.13 -2.80 -14.64
C ASP A 560 0.73 -2.09 -15.94
N TRP A 561 1.11 -0.83 -16.09
CA TRP A 561 0.97 -0.09 -17.33
C TRP A 561 1.57 -0.82 -18.55
N PHE A 562 2.64 -1.58 -18.34
CA PHE A 562 3.27 -2.37 -19.39
C PHE A 562 2.31 -3.38 -20.03
N LEU A 563 1.43 -3.98 -19.24
CA LEU A 563 0.41 -4.91 -19.73
C LEU A 563 -0.61 -4.23 -20.64
N LEU A 564 -0.87 -2.95 -20.43
CA LEU A 564 -1.84 -2.16 -21.18
C LEU A 564 -1.26 -1.55 -22.45
N SER A 565 0.00 -1.12 -22.40
CA SER A 565 0.61 -0.34 -23.48
C SER A 565 1.34 -1.19 -24.53
N GLY A 566 1.49 -2.50 -24.26
CA GLY A 566 2.46 -3.29 -24.96
C GLY A 566 3.89 -2.85 -24.58
N ASP A 567 4.88 -3.20 -25.38
CA ASP A 567 6.25 -2.81 -25.09
C ASP A 567 6.47 -1.31 -25.34
N VAL A 568 6.35 -0.48 -24.32
CA VAL A 568 6.74 0.95 -24.38
C VAL A 568 8.24 1.13 -24.67
N ARG A 569 9.02 0.05 -24.71
CA ARG A 569 10.41 0.03 -25.17
C ARG A 569 10.52 -0.04 -26.67
N SER A 570 9.43 -0.30 -27.37
CA SER A 570 9.39 -0.27 -28.82
C SER A 570 9.22 1.15 -29.31
N ASP A 571 10.22 1.67 -30.02
CA ASP A 571 10.10 2.92 -30.77
C ASP A 571 9.28 2.74 -32.07
N ASP A 572 8.79 1.53 -32.32
CA ASP A 572 7.97 1.20 -33.49
C ASP A 572 6.52 1.61 -33.27
N PRO A 573 6.03 2.66 -33.98
CA PRO A 573 4.63 3.08 -33.90
C PRO A 573 3.63 2.00 -34.37
N ALA A 574 4.12 0.98 -35.07
CA ALA A 574 3.33 -0.14 -35.57
C ALA A 574 3.30 -1.34 -34.59
N ASP A 575 3.87 -1.22 -33.39
CA ASP A 575 3.81 -2.30 -32.39
C ASP A 575 2.35 -2.63 -32.06
N VAL A 576 1.89 -3.75 -32.60
CA VAL A 576 0.50 -4.21 -32.51
C VAL A 576 0.13 -4.73 -31.10
N ARG A 577 1.11 -4.85 -30.18
CA ARG A 577 0.87 -5.29 -28.81
C ARG A 577 0.22 -4.20 -27.95
N ALA A 578 0.25 -2.94 -28.40
CA ALA A 578 -0.49 -1.88 -27.73
C ALA A 578 -2.01 -2.08 -27.92
N PRO A 579 -2.78 -2.29 -26.85
CA PRO A 579 -4.17 -2.74 -26.98
C PRO A 579 -5.12 -1.68 -27.53
N THR A 580 -4.76 -0.39 -27.49
CA THR A 580 -5.59 0.71 -28.00
C THR A 580 -4.75 1.84 -28.58
N ASP A 581 -5.35 2.66 -29.45
CA ASP A 581 -4.67 3.85 -30.01
C ASP A 581 -4.31 4.87 -28.91
N TYR A 582 -5.09 4.95 -27.83
CA TYR A 582 -4.80 5.81 -26.68
C TYR A 582 -3.49 5.43 -25.98
N MET A 583 -3.23 4.14 -25.90
CA MET A 583 -2.03 3.60 -25.27
C MET A 583 -0.79 3.88 -26.11
N LYS A 584 -0.91 3.74 -27.44
CA LYS A 584 0.13 4.15 -28.40
C LYS A 584 0.43 5.64 -28.32
N ASP A 585 -0.57 6.47 -28.00
CA ASP A 585 -0.40 7.92 -27.88
C ASP A 585 0.45 8.29 -26.64
N ILE A 586 0.41 7.54 -25.55
CA ILE A 586 1.30 7.78 -24.39
C ILE A 586 2.77 7.61 -24.78
N ALA A 587 3.10 6.58 -25.56
CA ALA A 587 4.47 6.36 -26.04
C ALA A 587 5.01 7.53 -26.88
N ARG A 588 4.12 8.31 -27.49
CA ARG A 588 4.48 9.54 -28.23
C ARG A 588 4.60 10.77 -27.33
N ARG A 589 4.07 10.73 -26.11
CA ARG A 589 3.99 11.87 -25.17
C ARG A 589 5.04 11.82 -24.09
N THR A 590 5.54 10.64 -23.79
CA THR A 590 6.50 10.41 -22.73
C THR A 590 7.46 9.30 -23.12
N SER A 591 8.71 9.42 -22.70
CA SER A 591 9.74 8.41 -22.89
C SER A 591 9.93 7.57 -21.63
N GLN A 592 10.61 6.45 -21.76
CA GLN A 592 11.14 5.75 -20.60
C GLN A 592 12.07 6.68 -19.81
N GLY A 593 12.10 6.51 -18.51
CA GLY A 593 12.91 7.30 -17.61
C GLY A 593 13.16 6.59 -16.29
N GLY A 594 13.94 7.23 -15.46
CA GLY A 594 14.21 6.85 -14.10
C GLY A 594 14.77 8.09 -13.43
N ILE A 595 13.89 9.01 -13.04
CA ILE A 595 14.26 10.35 -12.61
C ILE A 595 13.62 10.65 -11.25
N VAL A 596 14.43 11.17 -10.33
CA VAL A 596 13.96 11.79 -9.09
C VAL A 596 13.84 13.29 -9.34
N TRP A 597 12.71 13.86 -9.00
CA TRP A 597 12.48 15.30 -9.02
C TRP A 597 12.22 15.82 -7.62
N ILE A 598 12.79 17.00 -7.30
CA ILE A 598 12.49 17.76 -6.08
C ILE A 598 11.97 19.14 -6.48
N PHE A 599 10.86 19.54 -5.87
CA PHE A 599 10.20 20.83 -6.06
C PHE A 599 10.19 21.62 -4.76
N GLY A 600 10.37 22.95 -4.88
CA GLY A 600 10.31 23.92 -3.79
C GLY A 600 9.66 25.24 -4.23
N LEU A 601 9.47 26.17 -3.29
CA LEU A 601 8.95 27.54 -3.55
C LEU A 601 10.06 28.49 -4.02
#